data_579cd47f80ddeb8e7fba22530f7ac390
#
_entry.id   579cd47f80ddeb8e7fba22530f7ac390
#
_cell.length_a   1.000
_cell.length_b   1.000
_cell.length_c   1.000
_cell.angle_alpha   90.00
_cell.angle_beta   90.00
_cell.angle_gamma   90.00
#
_symmetry.space_group_name_H-M   'P 1'
#
loop_
_entity.id
_entity.type
_entity.pdbx_description
1 polymer ?
#
loop_
_entity_poly.entity_id
_entity_poly.type
_entity_poly.pdbx_seq_one_letter_code
_entity_poly.pdbx_strand_id
1 'polypeptide(L)'
;MGDRAQPFERGNVTNTAAARPVEACLVDLFQHLGIGAAHIVAGRLGITDWQGLASRHAERVASLTLINPPILDAGQIRSLASRIFAVTGDSGPTAEGANKLLADLPEAALHVLRGFECHPWSDVIADRAPEIGSAILGFLDAHPVPAVSLPEKEGEAAGISYRIRGTGPPLVLMPLDLAPSQWVPLISMLGTRYCTITLGGPLLGVVGTLEARGRSAYLGVVRTVLDQIEFQPREVILEVGGGSGVVLREIARRTAGANRIIDIDINRYLLREAASLARQAGLAEQMSFQEGSAEAIPLDADSVDVALSFTVMEEGDADQMLAELVRVVRPGGRIAVIVRSRDLPSWANLPISSSLRTKVDRPGLIGAGVAAAGCADASLYRRFHAAGLTGLRCFPQLVAMTPTEVSVFTIFQQQILATLTAEEAAEWRSAAAQAEAMGTFFIATGHHCAVGTKPCGEHSRVS
;
A
#
# COMPACT_ATOMS: atom_id res chain seq x y z
N MET A 1 -26.84 33.69 41.19
CA MET A 1 -27.36 33.85 39.82
C MET A 1 -26.54 32.89 38.97
N GLY A 2 -27.17 31.80 38.60
CA GLY A 2 -26.50 30.69 37.97
C GLY A 2 -26.41 30.88 36.46
N ASP A 3 -25.23 30.64 35.95
CA ASP A 3 -24.97 30.55 34.51
C ASP A 3 -25.18 29.10 34.08
N ARG A 4 -26.18 28.87 33.24
CA ARG A 4 -26.51 27.54 32.69
C ARG A 4 -25.60 27.29 31.51
N ALA A 5 -24.70 26.32 31.64
CA ALA A 5 -23.98 25.76 30.49
C ALA A 5 -24.99 25.23 29.48
N GLN A 6 -24.92 25.71 28.24
CA GLN A 6 -25.67 25.14 27.09
C GLN A 6 -25.13 23.78 26.75
N PRO A 7 -25.98 22.82 26.36
CA PRO A 7 -25.51 21.49 25.91
C PRO A 7 -24.84 21.63 24.56
N PHE A 8 -23.67 20.97 24.44
CA PHE A 8 -22.96 20.74 23.16
C PHE A 8 -23.93 20.08 22.18
N GLU A 9 -24.29 20.79 21.12
CA GLU A 9 -24.96 20.14 19.97
C GLU A 9 -24.03 19.10 19.37
N ARG A 10 -24.44 17.84 19.45
CA ARG A 10 -23.80 16.75 18.70
C ARG A 10 -24.01 17.04 17.22
N GLY A 11 -22.97 17.53 16.56
CA GLY A 11 -22.93 17.56 15.12
C GLY A 11 -23.24 16.16 14.59
N ASN A 12 -24.21 16.06 13.68
CA ASN A 12 -24.54 14.86 12.96
C ASN A 12 -23.25 14.26 12.39
N VAL A 13 -22.78 13.17 12.97
CA VAL A 13 -21.83 12.27 12.33
C VAL A 13 -22.57 11.71 11.14
N THR A 14 -22.32 12.28 9.98
CA THR A 14 -22.78 11.74 8.70
C THR A 14 -22.33 10.29 8.65
N ASN A 15 -23.31 9.40 8.60
CA ASN A 15 -23.22 7.99 8.37
C ASN A 15 -22.24 7.77 7.21
N THR A 16 -21.00 7.39 7.49
CA THR A 16 -20.04 6.98 6.47
C THR A 16 -20.59 5.68 5.90
N ALA A 17 -21.22 5.78 4.74
CA ALA A 17 -21.66 4.62 3.99
C ALA A 17 -20.49 3.62 3.93
N ALA A 18 -20.73 2.38 4.34
CA ALA A 18 -19.72 1.32 4.30
C ALA A 18 -19.08 1.32 2.92
N ALA A 19 -17.74 1.34 2.86
CA ALA A 19 -17.01 1.39 1.61
C ALA A 19 -17.48 0.22 0.72
N ARG A 20 -17.90 0.53 -0.51
CA ARG A 20 -18.38 -0.49 -1.45
C ARG A 20 -17.27 -1.51 -1.71
N PRO A 21 -17.57 -2.83 -1.73
CA PRO A 21 -16.58 -3.84 -2.09
C PRO A 21 -15.96 -3.57 -3.47
N VAL A 22 -14.67 -3.80 -3.62
CA VAL A 22 -13.94 -3.52 -4.87
C VAL A 22 -14.50 -4.30 -6.04
N GLU A 23 -14.92 -5.57 -5.83
CA GLU A 23 -15.57 -6.36 -6.88
C GLU A 23 -16.86 -5.74 -7.40
N ALA A 24 -17.64 -5.07 -6.56
CA ALA A 24 -18.84 -4.36 -7.00
C ALA A 24 -18.47 -3.15 -7.89
N CYS A 25 -17.39 -2.45 -7.54
CA CYS A 25 -16.86 -1.37 -8.36
C CYS A 25 -16.34 -1.88 -9.72
N LEU A 26 -15.69 -3.05 -9.74
CA LEU A 26 -15.23 -3.69 -10.98
C LEU A 26 -16.40 -4.13 -11.87
N VAL A 27 -17.46 -4.69 -11.28
CA VAL A 27 -18.69 -5.06 -12.03
C VAL A 27 -19.33 -3.82 -12.65
N ASP A 28 -19.45 -2.73 -11.90
CA ASP A 28 -19.99 -1.47 -12.42
C ASP A 28 -19.10 -0.88 -13.53
N LEU A 29 -17.77 -0.99 -13.39
CA LEU A 29 -16.84 -0.57 -14.44
C LEU A 29 -17.05 -1.40 -15.73
N PHE A 30 -17.20 -2.72 -15.62
CA PHE A 30 -17.48 -3.60 -16.76
C PHE A 30 -18.79 -3.21 -17.43
N GLN A 31 -19.84 -2.92 -16.65
CA GLN A 31 -21.12 -2.44 -17.16
C GLN A 31 -20.97 -1.07 -17.87
N HIS A 32 -20.25 -0.13 -17.26
CA HIS A 32 -19.95 1.18 -17.84
C HIS A 32 -19.23 1.08 -19.19
N LEU A 33 -18.31 0.12 -19.32
CA LEU A 33 -17.56 -0.12 -20.54
C LEU A 33 -18.28 -1.05 -21.53
N GLY A 34 -19.43 -1.60 -21.17
CA GLY A 34 -20.16 -2.56 -22.02
C GLY A 34 -19.45 -3.90 -22.19
N ILE A 35 -18.64 -4.32 -21.21
CA ILE A 35 -17.86 -5.55 -21.25
C ILE A 35 -18.64 -6.66 -20.53
N GLY A 36 -18.91 -7.78 -21.24
CA GLY A 36 -19.56 -8.96 -20.67
C GLY A 36 -18.57 -9.82 -19.86
N ALA A 37 -17.46 -10.21 -20.48
CA ALA A 37 -16.36 -10.94 -19.88
C ALA A 37 -15.03 -10.45 -20.46
N ALA A 38 -13.93 -10.60 -19.70
CA ALA A 38 -12.61 -10.17 -20.09
C ALA A 38 -11.53 -11.17 -19.63
N HIS A 39 -10.39 -11.17 -20.32
CA HIS A 39 -9.17 -11.69 -19.73
C HIS A 39 -8.70 -10.74 -18.62
N ILE A 40 -8.22 -11.29 -17.51
CA ILE A 40 -7.70 -10.51 -16.38
C ILE A 40 -6.26 -10.90 -16.13
N VAL A 41 -5.38 -9.91 -16.03
CA VAL A 41 -4.01 -10.09 -15.54
C VAL A 41 -3.86 -9.32 -14.24
N ALA A 42 -3.38 -9.98 -13.18
CA ALA A 42 -3.29 -9.43 -11.84
C ALA A 42 -1.98 -9.83 -11.15
N GLY A 43 -1.60 -9.09 -10.13
CA GLY A 43 -0.44 -9.34 -9.29
C GLY A 43 -0.81 -9.77 -7.87
N ARG A 44 0.22 -9.84 -7.03
CA ARG A 44 0.14 -10.31 -5.65
C ARG A 44 -0.55 -9.31 -4.71
N LEU A 45 -0.18 -8.02 -4.79
CA LEU A 45 -0.69 -7.00 -3.86
C LEU A 45 -2.16 -6.64 -4.07
N GLY A 46 -2.71 -6.92 -5.23
CA GLY A 46 -4.13 -6.69 -5.53
C GLY A 46 -5.03 -7.90 -5.30
N ILE A 47 -4.65 -8.88 -4.48
CA ILE A 47 -5.44 -10.11 -4.30
C ILE A 47 -6.89 -9.84 -3.89
N THR A 48 -7.13 -8.89 -3.01
CA THR A 48 -8.47 -8.51 -2.58
C THR A 48 -9.28 -7.82 -3.68
N ASP A 49 -8.60 -7.23 -4.67
CA ASP A 49 -9.21 -6.50 -5.77
C ASP A 49 -9.85 -7.45 -6.78
N TRP A 50 -9.15 -8.52 -7.16
CA TRP A 50 -9.62 -9.45 -8.20
C TRP A 50 -10.25 -10.73 -7.67
N GLN A 51 -9.91 -11.19 -6.45
CA GLN A 51 -10.38 -12.47 -5.92
C GLN A 51 -11.90 -12.49 -5.76
N GLY A 52 -12.50 -11.40 -5.27
CA GLY A 52 -13.95 -11.25 -5.17
C GLY A 52 -14.65 -11.37 -6.52
N LEU A 53 -14.09 -10.74 -7.56
CA LEU A 53 -14.61 -10.86 -8.93
C LEU A 53 -14.47 -12.30 -9.44
N ALA A 54 -13.30 -12.93 -9.27
CA ALA A 54 -13.02 -14.29 -9.73
C ALA A 54 -13.90 -15.35 -9.05
N SER A 55 -14.22 -15.17 -7.77
CA SER A 55 -15.01 -16.14 -6.99
C SER A 55 -16.52 -15.97 -7.13
N ARG A 56 -17.03 -14.74 -7.17
CA ARG A 56 -18.48 -14.44 -7.20
C ARG A 56 -19.03 -14.10 -8.58
N HIS A 57 -18.15 -13.71 -9.52
CA HIS A 57 -18.51 -13.30 -10.87
C HIS A 57 -17.62 -14.02 -11.91
N ALA A 58 -17.42 -15.34 -11.73
CA ALA A 58 -16.57 -16.17 -12.59
C ALA A 58 -16.95 -16.13 -14.09
N GLU A 59 -18.22 -15.81 -14.38
CA GLU A 59 -18.72 -15.61 -15.75
C GLU A 59 -18.13 -14.33 -16.41
N ARG A 60 -17.65 -13.37 -15.62
CA ARG A 60 -16.98 -12.16 -16.09
C ARG A 60 -15.51 -12.38 -16.40
N VAL A 61 -14.94 -13.50 -15.94
CA VAL A 61 -13.51 -13.82 -16.06
C VAL A 61 -13.32 -14.88 -17.14
N ALA A 62 -12.92 -14.47 -18.33
CA ALA A 62 -12.62 -15.38 -19.44
C ALA A 62 -11.37 -16.21 -19.16
N SER A 63 -10.32 -15.58 -18.65
CA SER A 63 -9.14 -16.23 -18.08
C SER A 63 -8.49 -15.32 -17.04
N LEU A 64 -7.71 -15.92 -16.13
CA LEU A 64 -7.00 -15.20 -15.07
C LEU A 64 -5.50 -15.52 -15.17
N THR A 65 -4.70 -14.51 -15.50
CA THR A 65 -3.23 -14.59 -15.45
C THR A 65 -2.74 -13.95 -14.16
N LEU A 66 -1.96 -14.68 -13.38
CA LEU A 66 -1.38 -14.23 -12.12
C LEU A 66 0.14 -14.05 -12.26
N ILE A 67 0.60 -12.83 -12.16
CA ILE A 67 2.02 -12.50 -12.12
C ILE A 67 2.49 -12.54 -10.68
N ASN A 68 3.47 -13.40 -10.37
CA ASN A 68 3.97 -13.60 -9.01
C ASN A 68 2.85 -13.90 -7.99
N PRO A 69 2.07 -14.99 -8.19
CA PRO A 69 0.93 -15.27 -7.34
C PRO A 69 1.35 -15.41 -5.86
N PRO A 70 0.56 -14.85 -4.94
CA PRO A 70 0.75 -15.12 -3.51
C PRO A 70 0.29 -16.52 -3.16
N ILE A 71 0.55 -16.95 -1.94
CA ILE A 71 -0.17 -18.08 -1.34
C ILE A 71 -1.63 -17.63 -1.15
N LEU A 72 -2.55 -18.34 -1.78
CA LEU A 72 -3.98 -18.03 -1.79
C LEU A 72 -4.83 -19.27 -1.55
N ASP A 73 -6.08 -19.09 -1.15
CA ASP A 73 -7.07 -20.16 -1.05
C ASP A 73 -7.59 -20.52 -2.47
N ALA A 74 -6.98 -21.53 -3.05
CA ALA A 74 -7.33 -22.02 -4.38
C ALA A 74 -8.78 -22.52 -4.51
N GLY A 75 -9.43 -22.86 -3.39
CA GLY A 75 -10.84 -23.26 -3.35
C GLY A 75 -11.77 -22.18 -3.87
N GLN A 76 -11.46 -20.92 -3.62
CA GLN A 76 -12.28 -19.79 -4.05
C GLN A 76 -12.26 -19.53 -5.58
N ILE A 77 -11.22 -19.99 -6.27
CA ILE A 77 -11.06 -19.79 -7.72
C ILE A 77 -11.06 -21.10 -8.50
N ARG A 78 -11.42 -22.22 -7.86
CA ARG A 78 -11.44 -23.56 -8.47
C ARG A 78 -12.28 -23.64 -9.74
N SER A 79 -13.37 -22.86 -9.82
CA SER A 79 -14.22 -22.78 -11.02
C SER A 79 -13.49 -22.24 -12.26
N LEU A 80 -12.33 -21.61 -12.07
CA LEU A 80 -11.47 -21.08 -13.13
C LEU A 80 -10.26 -21.95 -13.41
N ALA A 81 -10.04 -23.10 -12.75
CA ALA A 81 -8.77 -23.85 -12.74
C ALA A 81 -8.12 -24.01 -14.12
N SER A 82 -8.86 -24.48 -15.14
CA SER A 82 -8.35 -24.64 -16.52
C SER A 82 -8.16 -23.31 -17.27
N ARG A 83 -8.55 -22.19 -16.69
CA ARG A 83 -8.43 -20.83 -17.24
C ARG A 83 -7.46 -19.96 -16.44
N ILE A 84 -6.66 -20.59 -15.55
CA ILE A 84 -5.62 -19.91 -14.75
C ILE A 84 -4.26 -20.12 -15.38
N PHE A 85 -3.48 -19.05 -15.46
CA PHE A 85 -2.10 -19.03 -15.87
C PHE A 85 -1.24 -18.31 -14.83
N ALA A 86 -0.22 -18.96 -14.32
CA ALA A 86 0.72 -18.34 -13.38
C ALA A 86 2.05 -18.04 -14.07
N VAL A 87 2.63 -16.89 -13.79
CA VAL A 87 3.98 -16.49 -14.20
C VAL A 87 4.78 -16.14 -12.96
N THR A 88 5.95 -16.75 -12.75
CA THR A 88 6.81 -16.50 -11.59
C THR A 88 8.28 -16.73 -11.93
N GLY A 89 9.19 -16.31 -11.06
CA GLY A 89 10.59 -16.70 -11.11
C GLY A 89 10.81 -18.17 -10.74
N ASP A 90 12.03 -18.67 -10.94
CA ASP A 90 12.42 -20.03 -10.53
C ASP A 90 12.87 -20.12 -9.06
N SER A 91 13.01 -18.97 -8.40
CA SER A 91 13.38 -18.84 -6.99
C SER A 91 12.74 -17.59 -6.35
N GLY A 92 12.93 -17.45 -5.04
CA GLY A 92 12.39 -16.34 -4.26
C GLY A 92 10.99 -16.61 -3.66
N PRO A 93 10.48 -15.67 -2.86
CA PRO A 93 9.25 -15.86 -2.08
C PRO A 93 7.98 -16.11 -2.91
N THR A 94 7.93 -15.66 -4.16
CA THR A 94 6.75 -15.79 -5.01
C THR A 94 6.69 -17.13 -5.75
N ALA A 95 7.82 -17.83 -5.91
CA ALA A 95 7.86 -19.17 -6.48
C ALA A 95 7.08 -20.18 -5.62
N GLU A 96 7.11 -20.04 -4.29
CA GLU A 96 6.34 -20.86 -3.36
C GLU A 96 4.83 -20.72 -3.59
N GLY A 97 4.34 -19.48 -3.78
CA GLY A 97 2.93 -19.22 -4.07
C GLY A 97 2.45 -19.91 -5.35
N ALA A 98 3.25 -19.86 -6.42
CA ALA A 98 2.94 -20.53 -7.69
C ALA A 98 2.95 -22.05 -7.55
N ASN A 99 3.92 -22.62 -6.87
CA ASN A 99 4.01 -24.06 -6.62
C ASN A 99 2.81 -24.57 -5.83
N LYS A 100 2.39 -23.83 -4.79
CA LYS A 100 1.20 -24.19 -4.03
C LYS A 100 -0.07 -24.08 -4.86
N LEU A 101 -0.22 -23.04 -5.66
CA LEU A 101 -1.35 -22.88 -6.58
C LEU A 101 -1.50 -24.08 -7.50
N LEU A 102 -0.40 -24.55 -8.12
CA LEU A 102 -0.42 -25.72 -9.00
C LEU A 102 -0.67 -27.04 -8.27
N ALA A 103 -0.19 -27.16 -7.03
CA ALA A 103 -0.52 -28.34 -6.21
C ALA A 103 -2.02 -28.41 -5.89
N ASP A 104 -2.66 -27.28 -5.67
CA ASP A 104 -4.09 -27.17 -5.35
C ASP A 104 -4.99 -27.16 -6.60
N LEU A 105 -4.48 -26.70 -7.75
CA LEU A 105 -5.15 -26.60 -9.06
C LEU A 105 -4.25 -27.11 -10.18
N PRO A 106 -4.13 -28.42 -10.36
CA PRO A 106 -3.21 -29.03 -11.33
C PRO A 106 -3.58 -28.74 -12.81
N GLU A 107 -4.79 -28.25 -13.08
CA GLU A 107 -5.22 -27.83 -14.42
C GLU A 107 -4.70 -26.45 -14.80
N ALA A 108 -4.17 -25.67 -13.84
CA ALA A 108 -3.62 -24.34 -14.11
C ALA A 108 -2.30 -24.43 -14.87
N ALA A 109 -2.07 -23.48 -15.80
CA ALA A 109 -0.82 -23.40 -16.55
C ALA A 109 0.23 -22.57 -15.77
N LEU A 110 1.52 -22.90 -15.99
CA LEU A 110 2.66 -22.20 -15.38
C LEU A 110 3.70 -21.82 -16.42
N HIS A 111 4.21 -20.60 -16.34
CA HIS A 111 5.44 -20.15 -16.97
C HIS A 111 6.47 -19.73 -15.93
N VAL A 112 7.67 -20.32 -16.00
CA VAL A 112 8.76 -20.03 -15.07
C VAL A 112 9.82 -19.19 -15.78
N LEU A 113 10.06 -17.99 -15.27
CA LEU A 113 11.14 -17.09 -15.71
C LEU A 113 12.47 -17.62 -15.18
N ARG A 114 13.24 -18.29 -16.06
CA ARG A 114 14.50 -18.93 -15.68
C ARG A 114 15.58 -17.92 -15.27
N GLY A 115 16.30 -18.22 -14.18
CA GLY A 115 17.33 -17.36 -13.64
C GLY A 115 16.79 -16.04 -13.09
N PHE A 116 15.54 -16.00 -12.64
CA PHE A 116 14.91 -14.81 -12.08
C PHE A 116 14.39 -15.10 -10.67
N GLU A 117 15.04 -14.45 -9.71
CA GLU A 117 14.57 -14.43 -8.33
C GLU A 117 13.58 -13.27 -8.14
N CYS A 118 12.35 -13.62 -7.80
CA CYS A 118 11.29 -12.64 -7.69
C CYS A 118 11.05 -12.18 -6.26
N HIS A 119 11.35 -10.92 -6.00
CA HIS A 119 11.08 -10.23 -4.73
C HIS A 119 9.81 -9.35 -4.81
N PRO A 120 9.22 -8.99 -3.66
CA PRO A 120 8.01 -8.16 -3.61
C PRO A 120 8.06 -6.85 -4.39
N TRP A 121 9.23 -6.23 -4.46
CA TRP A 121 9.44 -4.95 -5.15
C TRP A 121 10.19 -5.09 -6.49
N SER A 122 10.29 -6.32 -7.02
CA SER A 122 10.89 -6.53 -8.35
C SER A 122 9.99 -5.97 -9.43
N ASP A 123 10.57 -5.23 -10.36
CA ASP A 123 9.88 -4.78 -11.58
C ASP A 123 9.97 -5.87 -12.66
N VAL A 124 9.32 -6.99 -12.40
CA VAL A 124 9.35 -8.16 -13.30
C VAL A 124 8.95 -7.82 -14.74
N ILE A 125 8.07 -6.83 -14.91
CA ILE A 125 7.65 -6.41 -16.25
C ILE A 125 8.79 -5.66 -16.97
N ALA A 126 9.49 -4.74 -16.31
CA ALA A 126 10.61 -4.06 -16.93
C ALA A 126 11.75 -5.01 -17.25
N ASP A 127 12.03 -5.97 -16.35
CA ASP A 127 13.14 -6.90 -16.50
C ASP A 127 12.90 -7.98 -17.56
N ARG A 128 11.65 -8.43 -17.75
CA ARG A 128 11.27 -9.59 -18.57
C ARG A 128 10.08 -9.34 -19.51
N ALA A 129 9.82 -8.07 -19.91
CA ALA A 129 8.65 -7.70 -20.71
C ALA A 129 8.44 -8.59 -21.97
N PRO A 130 9.44 -8.84 -22.84
CA PRO A 130 9.21 -9.63 -24.05
C PRO A 130 8.79 -11.07 -23.74
N GLU A 131 9.42 -11.70 -22.74
CA GLU A 131 9.14 -13.08 -22.34
C GLU A 131 7.74 -13.20 -21.73
N ILE A 132 7.40 -12.32 -20.78
CA ILE A 132 6.09 -12.28 -20.12
C ILE A 132 4.99 -11.98 -21.13
N GLY A 133 5.19 -10.98 -21.99
CA GLY A 133 4.21 -10.61 -23.01
C GLY A 133 3.93 -11.75 -23.98
N SER A 134 4.96 -12.46 -24.43
CA SER A 134 4.82 -13.63 -25.32
C SER A 134 4.08 -14.77 -24.61
N ALA A 135 4.40 -15.04 -23.34
CA ALA A 135 3.74 -16.08 -22.55
C ALA A 135 2.26 -15.77 -22.32
N ILE A 136 1.92 -14.51 -22.00
CA ILE A 136 0.53 -14.06 -21.86
C ILE A 136 -0.22 -14.24 -23.18
N LEU A 137 0.30 -13.74 -24.30
CA LEU A 137 -0.34 -13.85 -25.61
C LEU A 137 -0.60 -15.31 -26.00
N GLY A 138 0.40 -16.19 -25.80
CA GLY A 138 0.26 -17.61 -26.08
C GLY A 138 -0.84 -18.31 -25.26
N PHE A 139 -0.98 -17.93 -23.99
CA PHE A 139 -2.05 -18.46 -23.15
C PHE A 139 -3.43 -17.93 -23.54
N LEU A 140 -3.54 -16.64 -23.84
CA LEU A 140 -4.82 -16.01 -24.19
C LEU A 140 -5.39 -16.55 -25.51
N ASP A 141 -4.54 -16.95 -26.45
CA ASP A 141 -4.95 -17.54 -27.73
C ASP A 141 -5.76 -18.83 -27.58
N ALA A 142 -5.52 -19.58 -26.51
CA ALA A 142 -6.27 -20.79 -26.19
C ALA A 142 -7.65 -20.50 -25.52
N HIS A 143 -7.94 -19.23 -25.19
CA HIS A 143 -9.15 -18.83 -24.45
C HIS A 143 -9.89 -17.67 -25.17
N PRO A 144 -10.45 -17.91 -26.38
CA PRO A 144 -10.99 -16.82 -27.19
C PRO A 144 -12.19 -16.13 -26.53
N VAL A 145 -12.24 -14.82 -26.62
CA VAL A 145 -13.32 -13.92 -26.16
C VAL A 145 -13.74 -13.03 -27.31
N PRO A 146 -15.02 -12.67 -27.42
CA PRO A 146 -15.47 -11.70 -28.42
C PRO A 146 -14.72 -10.37 -28.32
N ALA A 147 -14.33 -9.84 -29.49
CA ALA A 147 -13.72 -8.51 -29.55
C ALA A 147 -14.71 -7.42 -29.12
N VAL A 148 -14.19 -6.39 -28.50
CA VAL A 148 -14.95 -5.18 -28.16
C VAL A 148 -14.44 -3.99 -28.97
N SER A 149 -15.36 -3.06 -29.29
CA SER A 149 -15.01 -1.81 -29.97
C SER A 149 -15.11 -0.67 -28.95
N LEU A 150 -14.03 -0.44 -28.23
CA LEU A 150 -13.92 0.67 -27.28
C LEU A 150 -12.95 1.72 -27.86
N PRO A 151 -13.30 3.02 -27.80
CA PRO A 151 -12.37 4.06 -28.22
C PRO A 151 -11.20 4.14 -27.25
N GLU A 152 -10.00 4.43 -27.78
CA GLU A 152 -8.85 4.75 -26.92
C GLU A 152 -9.16 5.99 -26.09
N LYS A 153 -9.15 5.83 -24.80
CA LYS A 153 -9.45 6.92 -23.84
C LYS A 153 -8.88 6.63 -22.45
N GLU A 154 -8.87 7.66 -21.65
CA GLU A 154 -8.70 7.58 -20.20
C GLU A 154 -9.99 8.05 -19.53
N GLY A 155 -10.32 7.49 -18.39
CA GLY A 155 -11.53 7.84 -17.66
C GLY A 155 -11.55 7.25 -16.26
N GLU A 156 -12.66 7.50 -15.59
CA GLU A 156 -12.95 6.96 -14.26
C GLU A 156 -14.40 6.49 -14.21
N ALA A 157 -14.65 5.37 -13.60
CA ALA A 157 -15.98 4.86 -13.28
C ALA A 157 -15.93 4.06 -11.97
N ALA A 158 -16.95 4.23 -11.14
CA ALA A 158 -17.08 3.58 -9.84
C ALA A 158 -15.84 3.75 -8.92
N GLY A 159 -15.11 4.88 -9.04
CA GLY A 159 -13.90 5.17 -8.27
C GLY A 159 -12.64 4.44 -8.77
N ILE A 160 -12.71 3.79 -9.94
CA ILE A 160 -11.59 3.13 -10.61
C ILE A 160 -11.21 3.93 -11.84
N SER A 161 -9.95 4.35 -11.92
CA SER A 161 -9.40 4.95 -13.14
C SER A 161 -9.04 3.87 -14.14
N TYR A 162 -9.24 4.15 -15.44
CA TYR A 162 -8.92 3.23 -16.52
C TYR A 162 -8.28 3.95 -17.71
N ARG A 163 -7.43 3.20 -18.43
CA ARG A 163 -6.83 3.63 -19.70
C ARG A 163 -7.01 2.52 -20.73
N ILE A 164 -7.64 2.84 -21.87
CA ILE A 164 -7.91 1.91 -22.97
C ILE A 164 -6.93 2.18 -24.10
N ARG A 165 -6.29 1.11 -24.62
CA ARG A 165 -5.38 1.13 -25.77
C ARG A 165 -5.57 -0.14 -26.61
N GLY A 166 -5.40 0.00 -27.92
CA GLY A 166 -5.55 -1.10 -28.87
C GLY A 166 -7.00 -1.51 -29.14
N THR A 167 -7.18 -2.57 -29.90
CA THR A 167 -8.48 -3.11 -30.31
C THR A 167 -8.47 -4.64 -30.24
N GLY A 168 -9.63 -5.28 -30.11
CA GLY A 168 -9.76 -6.72 -30.03
C GLY A 168 -10.47 -7.22 -28.78
N PRO A 169 -10.23 -8.47 -28.35
CA PRO A 169 -10.79 -8.97 -27.09
C PRO A 169 -10.35 -8.13 -25.88
N PRO A 170 -11.22 -7.95 -24.89
CA PRO A 170 -10.89 -7.12 -23.73
C PRO A 170 -9.87 -7.83 -22.81
N LEU A 171 -8.78 -7.13 -22.51
CA LEU A 171 -7.71 -7.55 -21.61
C LEU A 171 -7.57 -6.52 -20.47
N VAL A 172 -8.07 -6.87 -19.31
CA VAL A 172 -7.98 -6.03 -18.11
C VAL A 172 -6.65 -6.27 -17.42
N LEU A 173 -5.88 -5.21 -17.26
CA LEU A 173 -4.59 -5.18 -16.59
C LEU A 173 -4.79 -4.55 -15.20
N MET A 174 -4.92 -5.39 -14.19
CA MET A 174 -5.00 -4.95 -12.79
C MET A 174 -3.66 -4.37 -12.33
N PRO A 175 -3.61 -3.49 -11.33
CA PRO A 175 -2.35 -3.06 -10.75
C PRO A 175 -1.50 -4.25 -10.30
N LEU A 176 -0.21 -4.20 -10.60
CA LEU A 176 0.78 -5.13 -10.06
C LEU A 176 1.35 -4.59 -8.74
N ASP A 177 2.41 -5.21 -8.28
CA ASP A 177 3.01 -4.95 -6.96
C ASP A 177 3.54 -3.52 -6.79
N LEU A 178 3.89 -2.82 -7.88
CA LEU A 178 4.43 -1.47 -7.81
C LEU A 178 3.39 -0.38 -8.06
N ALA A 179 2.79 -0.34 -9.24
CA ALA A 179 1.69 0.59 -9.60
C ALA A 179 1.18 0.28 -11.01
N PRO A 180 0.01 0.82 -11.44
CA PRO A 180 -0.55 0.59 -12.78
C PRO A 180 0.40 0.96 -13.93
N SER A 181 1.22 1.98 -13.74
CA SER A 181 2.22 2.41 -14.73
C SER A 181 3.31 1.38 -15.00
N GLN A 182 3.44 0.33 -14.19
CA GLN A 182 4.32 -0.82 -14.42
C GLN A 182 3.97 -1.56 -15.72
N TRP A 183 2.73 -1.48 -16.19
CA TRP A 183 2.30 -2.12 -17.44
C TRP A 183 2.82 -1.46 -18.73
N VAL A 184 3.34 -0.23 -18.66
CA VAL A 184 3.75 0.56 -19.83
C VAL A 184 4.64 -0.21 -20.82
N PRO A 185 5.64 -1.02 -20.40
CA PRO A 185 6.49 -1.76 -21.33
C PRO A 185 5.76 -2.81 -22.17
N LEU A 186 4.60 -3.30 -21.71
CA LEU A 186 3.84 -4.35 -22.39
C LEU A 186 2.66 -3.83 -23.23
N ILE A 187 2.21 -2.61 -23.01
CA ILE A 187 0.99 -2.07 -23.65
C ILE A 187 1.06 -2.12 -25.17
N SER A 188 2.20 -1.75 -25.76
CA SER A 188 2.36 -1.76 -27.22
C SER A 188 2.29 -3.17 -27.79
N MET A 189 2.87 -4.17 -27.14
CA MET A 189 2.82 -5.57 -27.56
C MET A 189 1.42 -6.16 -27.42
N LEU A 190 0.81 -6.03 -26.25
CA LEU A 190 -0.53 -6.57 -25.97
C LEU A 190 -1.61 -5.88 -26.82
N GLY A 191 -1.49 -4.57 -26.99
CA GLY A 191 -2.44 -3.73 -27.75
C GLY A 191 -2.47 -4.03 -29.26
N THR A 192 -1.53 -4.79 -29.80
CA THR A 192 -1.59 -5.25 -31.21
C THR A 192 -2.71 -6.26 -31.45
N ARG A 193 -3.18 -6.95 -30.44
CA ARG A 193 -4.14 -8.06 -30.55
C ARG A 193 -5.33 -7.95 -29.60
N TYR A 194 -5.20 -7.18 -28.52
CA TYR A 194 -6.16 -7.06 -27.44
C TYR A 194 -6.51 -5.58 -27.19
N CYS A 195 -7.76 -5.33 -26.82
CA CYS A 195 -8.17 -4.06 -26.22
C CYS A 195 -7.69 -4.06 -24.76
N THR A 196 -6.53 -3.46 -24.49
CA THR A 196 -5.96 -3.39 -23.14
C THR A 196 -6.67 -2.32 -22.33
N ILE A 197 -7.08 -2.68 -21.11
CA ILE A 197 -7.78 -1.80 -20.17
C ILE A 197 -6.97 -1.81 -18.88
N THR A 198 -6.02 -0.87 -18.77
CA THR A 198 -5.19 -0.74 -17.56
C THR A 198 -5.98 -0.03 -16.49
N LEU A 199 -6.13 -0.66 -15.34
CA LEU A 199 -6.85 -0.13 -14.18
C LEU A 199 -5.92 0.50 -13.15
N GLY A 200 -6.44 1.48 -12.39
CA GLY A 200 -5.70 2.15 -11.33
C GLY A 200 -6.60 2.99 -10.43
N GLY A 201 -5.98 3.95 -9.75
CA GLY A 201 -6.68 4.88 -8.87
C GLY A 201 -6.63 4.48 -7.38
N PRO A 202 -7.31 5.27 -6.52
CA PRO A 202 -7.16 5.17 -5.06
C PRO A 202 -7.90 3.99 -4.42
N LEU A 203 -8.44 3.06 -5.21
CA LEU A 203 -9.13 1.87 -4.72
C LEU A 203 -8.34 0.58 -4.96
N LEU A 204 -7.37 0.56 -5.88
CA LEU A 204 -6.76 -0.67 -6.38
C LEU A 204 -5.26 -0.80 -6.04
N GLY A 205 -4.82 -2.02 -5.79
CA GLY A 205 -3.42 -2.39 -5.64
C GLY A 205 -2.71 -1.67 -4.50
N VAL A 206 -1.42 -1.45 -4.67
CA VAL A 206 -0.57 -0.74 -3.68
C VAL A 206 -1.04 0.70 -3.47
N VAL A 207 -1.46 1.39 -4.52
CA VAL A 207 -1.99 2.76 -4.42
C VAL A 207 -3.24 2.78 -3.55
N GLY A 208 -4.19 1.86 -3.79
CA GLY A 208 -5.40 1.73 -2.96
C GLY A 208 -5.09 1.44 -1.50
N THR A 209 -4.10 0.57 -1.24
CA THR A 209 -3.65 0.26 0.12
C THR A 209 -3.06 1.49 0.82
N LEU A 210 -2.21 2.26 0.13
CA LEU A 210 -1.61 3.47 0.67
C LEU A 210 -2.65 4.58 0.89
N GLU A 211 -3.58 4.78 -0.06
CA GLU A 211 -4.67 5.74 0.06
C GLU A 211 -5.65 5.38 1.20
N ALA A 212 -5.90 4.10 1.44
CA ALA A 212 -6.71 3.65 2.57
C ALA A 212 -6.10 4.09 3.92
N ARG A 213 -4.76 4.15 4.03
CA ARG A 213 -4.07 4.67 5.23
C ARG A 213 -4.44 6.13 5.52
N GLY A 214 -4.67 6.94 4.48
CA GLY A 214 -5.11 8.34 4.60
C GLY A 214 -6.56 8.50 5.08
N ARG A 215 -7.34 7.42 5.13
CA ARG A 215 -8.71 7.39 5.67
C ARG A 215 -8.81 6.59 6.97
N SER A 216 -7.71 5.98 7.39
CA SER A 216 -7.62 5.13 8.57
C SER A 216 -7.17 5.89 9.82
N ALA A 217 -7.20 5.22 10.97
CA ALA A 217 -6.66 5.73 12.23
C ALA A 217 -5.14 6.02 12.15
N TYR A 218 -4.40 5.44 11.18
CA TYR A 218 -3.00 5.76 10.93
C TYR A 218 -2.77 7.25 10.61
N LEU A 219 -3.70 7.90 9.89
CA LEU A 219 -3.61 9.34 9.64
C LEU A 219 -3.65 10.15 10.96
N GLY A 220 -4.30 9.64 12.00
CA GLY A 220 -4.26 10.23 13.34
C GLY A 220 -2.86 10.23 13.94
N VAL A 221 -2.10 9.13 13.78
CA VAL A 221 -0.69 9.06 14.19
C VAL A 221 0.16 10.06 13.42
N VAL A 222 0.02 10.09 12.09
CA VAL A 222 0.70 11.07 11.23
C VAL A 222 0.42 12.49 11.73
N ARG A 223 -0.84 12.85 11.93
CA ARG A 223 -1.24 14.17 12.42
C ARG A 223 -0.64 14.52 13.77
N THR A 224 -0.60 13.56 14.71
CA THR A 224 0.04 13.78 16.01
C THR A 224 1.54 14.11 15.86
N VAL A 225 2.24 13.43 14.95
CA VAL A 225 3.65 13.74 14.67
C VAL A 225 3.80 15.09 13.98
N LEU A 226 2.96 15.41 13.00
CA LEU A 226 2.99 16.69 12.30
C LEU A 226 2.68 17.86 13.24
N ASP A 227 1.83 17.67 14.27
CA ASP A 227 1.55 18.68 15.32
C ASP A 227 2.79 19.02 16.15
N GLN A 228 3.75 18.07 16.26
CA GLN A 228 5.00 18.30 16.98
C GLN A 228 6.04 19.06 16.17
N ILE A 229 5.85 19.23 14.85
CA ILE A 229 6.84 19.83 13.94
C ILE A 229 6.72 21.37 13.91
N GLU A 230 5.51 21.91 14.07
CA GLU A 230 5.25 23.34 14.04
C GLU A 230 5.77 24.01 12.75
N PHE A 231 5.23 23.63 11.60
CA PHE A 231 5.63 24.16 10.29
C PHE A 231 5.59 25.70 10.25
N GLN A 232 6.66 26.29 9.70
CA GLN A 232 6.72 27.72 9.44
C GLN A 232 6.46 28.01 7.96
N PRO A 233 5.87 29.17 7.60
CA PRO A 233 5.70 29.53 6.20
C PRO A 233 7.02 29.58 5.44
N ARG A 234 7.02 29.15 4.18
CA ARG A 234 8.16 29.12 3.26
C ARG A 234 9.24 28.08 3.58
N GLU A 235 9.02 27.21 4.53
CA GLU A 235 9.92 26.09 4.75
C GLU A 235 9.87 25.10 3.58
N VAL A 236 10.98 24.48 3.30
CA VAL A 236 11.11 23.35 2.39
C VAL A 236 10.94 22.07 3.21
N ILE A 237 9.95 21.28 2.86
CA ILE A 237 9.59 20.03 3.55
C ILE A 237 9.91 18.86 2.64
N LEU A 238 10.70 17.92 3.12
CA LEU A 238 11.01 16.66 2.46
C LEU A 238 10.21 15.53 3.11
N GLU A 239 9.57 14.69 2.32
CA GLU A 239 9.16 13.35 2.72
C GLU A 239 9.96 12.33 1.92
N VAL A 240 10.52 11.33 2.59
CA VAL A 240 11.22 10.21 1.96
C VAL A 240 10.35 8.98 2.07
N GLY A 241 10.07 8.33 0.92
CA GLY A 241 9.16 7.21 0.83
C GLY A 241 7.69 7.62 0.91
N GLY A 242 7.32 8.72 0.24
CA GLY A 242 5.96 9.27 0.26
C GLY A 242 4.88 8.38 -0.36
N GLY A 243 5.29 7.34 -1.10
CA GLY A 243 4.40 6.34 -1.69
C GLY A 243 3.36 6.94 -2.63
N SER A 244 2.07 6.86 -2.29
CA SER A 244 0.99 7.49 -3.07
C SER A 244 0.85 9.01 -2.82
N GLY A 245 1.65 9.59 -1.93
CA GLY A 245 1.63 11.00 -1.58
C GLY A 245 0.48 11.42 -0.65
N VAL A 246 -0.10 10.48 0.08
CA VAL A 246 -1.23 10.78 0.99
C VAL A 246 -0.82 11.73 2.10
N VAL A 247 0.39 11.57 2.66
CA VAL A 247 0.93 12.44 3.73
C VAL A 247 1.32 13.79 3.15
N LEU A 248 1.96 13.81 1.97
CA LEU A 248 2.29 15.07 1.26
C LEU A 248 1.05 15.94 1.05
N ARG A 249 -0.06 15.34 0.61
CA ARG A 249 -1.32 16.07 0.42
C ARG A 249 -1.93 16.54 1.75
N GLU A 250 -1.75 15.80 2.84
CA GLU A 250 -2.14 16.24 4.19
C GLU A 250 -1.30 17.45 4.64
N ILE A 251 0.02 17.43 4.41
CA ILE A 251 0.93 18.54 4.72
C ILE A 251 0.55 19.78 3.91
N ALA A 252 0.31 19.64 2.60
CA ALA A 252 -0.07 20.76 1.74
C ALA A 252 -1.37 21.43 2.16
N ARG A 253 -2.38 20.66 2.59
CA ARG A 253 -3.63 21.21 3.15
C ARG A 253 -3.38 21.91 4.47
N ARG A 254 -2.57 21.33 5.34
CA ARG A 254 -2.24 21.86 6.67
C ARG A 254 -1.48 23.19 6.58
N THR A 255 -0.58 23.31 5.63
CA THR A 255 0.22 24.53 5.41
C THR A 255 -0.44 25.54 4.45
N ALA A 256 -1.65 25.24 3.99
CA ALA A 256 -2.42 26.07 3.04
C ALA A 256 -1.60 26.51 1.81
N GLY A 257 -0.68 25.67 1.34
CA GLY A 257 0.18 25.94 0.18
C GLY A 257 1.35 26.91 0.46
N ALA A 258 1.61 27.24 1.71
CA ALA A 258 2.70 28.18 2.04
C ALA A 258 4.10 27.58 1.94
N ASN A 259 4.22 26.25 1.77
CA ASN A 259 5.46 25.51 1.83
C ASN A 259 5.72 24.74 0.53
N ARG A 260 7.00 24.63 0.15
CA ARG A 260 7.44 23.72 -0.91
C ARG A 260 7.61 22.31 -0.32
N ILE A 261 7.05 21.30 -0.98
CA ILE A 261 7.09 19.91 -0.52
C ILE A 261 7.82 19.08 -1.57
N ILE A 262 8.80 18.29 -1.15
CA ILE A 262 9.59 17.41 -1.99
C ILE A 262 9.29 15.98 -1.57
N ASP A 263 8.95 15.13 -2.52
CA ASP A 263 8.84 13.68 -2.34
C ASP A 263 10.04 12.99 -2.98
N ILE A 264 10.69 12.12 -2.22
CA ILE A 264 11.74 11.23 -2.75
C ILE A 264 11.30 9.80 -2.45
N ASP A 265 11.11 9.01 -3.50
CA ASP A 265 10.76 7.60 -3.39
C ASP A 265 11.58 6.78 -4.38
N ILE A 266 11.97 5.58 -4.00
CA ILE A 266 12.68 4.64 -4.87
C ILE A 266 11.75 4.08 -5.96
N ASN A 267 10.44 4.09 -5.72
CA ASN A 267 9.44 3.56 -6.62
C ASN A 267 8.92 4.64 -7.60
N ARG A 268 9.58 4.75 -8.76
CA ARG A 268 9.20 5.70 -9.82
C ARG A 268 7.74 5.60 -10.28
N TYR A 269 7.12 4.43 -10.12
CA TYR A 269 5.70 4.23 -10.48
C TYR A 269 4.79 4.89 -9.46
N LEU A 270 5.10 4.74 -8.15
CA LEU A 270 4.36 5.44 -7.08
C LEU A 270 4.50 6.96 -7.20
N LEU A 271 5.69 7.48 -7.52
CA LEU A 271 5.88 8.93 -7.77
C LEU A 271 4.95 9.46 -8.87
N ARG A 272 4.75 8.69 -9.96
CA ARG A 272 3.82 9.06 -11.05
C ARG A 272 2.37 9.08 -10.57
N GLU A 273 1.97 8.08 -9.80
CA GLU A 273 0.63 8.02 -9.21
C GLU A 273 0.42 9.15 -8.19
N ALA A 274 1.39 9.39 -7.30
CA ALA A 274 1.37 10.48 -6.33
C ALA A 274 1.21 11.84 -7.02
N ALA A 275 1.98 12.09 -8.08
CA ALA A 275 1.87 13.32 -8.87
C ALA A 275 0.50 13.44 -9.56
N SER A 276 -0.08 12.34 -10.03
CA SER A 276 -1.43 12.32 -10.60
C SER A 276 -2.50 12.66 -9.57
N LEU A 277 -2.43 12.02 -8.39
CA LEU A 277 -3.35 12.27 -7.27
C LEU A 277 -3.21 13.70 -6.71
N ALA A 278 -2.00 14.25 -6.68
CA ALA A 278 -1.77 15.64 -6.29
C ALA A 278 -2.43 16.62 -7.27
N ARG A 279 -2.32 16.38 -8.60
CA ARG A 279 -3.02 17.18 -9.61
C ARG A 279 -4.54 17.11 -9.46
N GLN A 280 -5.09 15.91 -9.27
CA GLN A 280 -6.54 15.71 -9.05
C GLN A 280 -7.04 16.44 -7.81
N ALA A 281 -6.19 16.53 -6.78
CA ALA A 281 -6.50 17.25 -5.54
C ALA A 281 -6.26 18.77 -5.63
N GLY A 282 -5.74 19.30 -6.75
CA GLY A 282 -5.39 20.72 -6.91
C GLY A 282 -4.19 21.18 -6.06
N LEU A 283 -3.29 20.26 -5.70
CA LEU A 283 -2.16 20.49 -4.78
C LEU A 283 -0.77 20.31 -5.46
N ALA A 284 -0.73 20.12 -6.77
CA ALA A 284 0.50 19.75 -7.48
C ALA A 284 1.55 20.89 -7.55
N GLU A 285 1.12 22.17 -7.53
CA GLU A 285 2.04 23.31 -7.69
C GLU A 285 3.06 23.43 -6.55
N GLN A 286 2.74 22.93 -5.36
CA GLN A 286 3.60 22.99 -4.19
C GLN A 286 4.52 21.78 -4.07
N MET A 287 4.31 20.75 -4.90
CA MET A 287 4.96 19.45 -4.77
C MET A 287 5.91 19.18 -5.91
N SER A 288 7.04 18.58 -5.58
CA SER A 288 7.97 17.99 -6.55
C SER A 288 8.22 16.53 -6.20
N PHE A 289 8.38 15.69 -7.22
CA PHE A 289 8.50 14.24 -7.10
C PHE A 289 9.80 13.82 -7.77
N GLN A 290 10.69 13.15 -7.04
CA GLN A 290 12.00 12.76 -7.52
C GLN A 290 12.33 11.32 -7.13
N GLU A 291 12.82 10.53 -8.09
CA GLU A 291 13.32 9.18 -7.83
C GLU A 291 14.64 9.25 -7.04
N GLY A 292 14.73 8.46 -5.96
CA GLY A 292 15.94 8.41 -5.13
C GLY A 292 15.79 7.46 -3.95
N SER A 293 16.92 7.05 -3.38
CA SER A 293 16.98 6.18 -2.20
C SER A 293 16.98 7.01 -0.91
N ALA A 294 16.30 6.51 0.12
CA ALA A 294 16.38 7.03 1.48
C ALA A 294 17.79 6.89 2.08
N GLU A 295 18.60 5.94 1.58
CA GLU A 295 19.98 5.71 1.99
C GLU A 295 21.00 6.61 1.25
N ALA A 296 20.56 7.31 0.20
CA ALA A 296 21.36 8.24 -0.59
C ALA A 296 20.45 9.31 -1.20
N ILE A 297 20.00 10.25 -0.36
CA ILE A 297 19.03 11.28 -0.75
C ILE A 297 19.65 12.24 -1.78
N PRO A 298 19.08 12.37 -3.00
CA PRO A 298 19.66 13.18 -4.08
C PRO A 298 19.41 14.70 -3.88
N LEU A 299 19.71 15.20 -2.69
CA LEU A 299 19.64 16.61 -2.33
C LEU A 299 20.97 17.03 -1.67
N ASP A 300 21.29 18.30 -1.77
CA ASP A 300 22.46 18.88 -1.10
C ASP A 300 22.31 18.83 0.43
N ALA A 301 23.42 18.83 1.14
CA ALA A 301 23.42 19.01 2.59
C ALA A 301 22.79 20.36 2.96
N ASP A 302 22.09 20.40 4.11
CA ASP A 302 21.49 21.61 4.68
C ASP A 302 20.49 22.33 3.72
N SER A 303 19.80 21.57 2.86
CA SER A 303 18.93 22.11 1.80
C SER A 303 17.45 22.15 2.16
N VAL A 304 17.03 21.46 3.23
CA VAL A 304 15.63 21.40 3.66
C VAL A 304 15.46 21.82 5.12
N ASP A 305 14.26 22.27 5.46
CA ASP A 305 13.92 22.75 6.80
C ASP A 305 13.34 21.62 7.68
N VAL A 306 12.60 20.72 7.06
CA VAL A 306 11.95 19.59 7.69
C VAL A 306 12.15 18.35 6.83
N ALA A 307 12.54 17.23 7.44
CA ALA A 307 12.59 15.93 6.78
C ALA A 307 11.73 14.92 7.52
N LEU A 308 10.93 14.16 6.76
CA LEU A 308 9.97 13.17 7.23
C LEU A 308 10.29 11.80 6.62
N SER A 309 10.12 10.75 7.40
CA SER A 309 10.18 9.37 6.92
C SER A 309 9.17 8.52 7.71
N PHE A 310 8.10 8.09 7.05
CA PHE A 310 7.00 7.41 7.72
C PHE A 310 6.81 6.00 7.18
N THR A 311 7.17 4.99 8.00
CA THR A 311 7.15 3.56 7.71
C THR A 311 8.05 3.16 6.51
N VAL A 312 9.26 3.69 6.49
CA VAL A 312 10.30 3.44 5.47
C VAL A 312 11.56 2.82 6.07
N MET A 313 11.94 3.22 7.29
CA MET A 313 13.17 2.73 7.95
C MET A 313 13.18 1.23 8.23
N GLU A 314 12.05 0.55 8.05
CA GLU A 314 11.93 -0.90 8.13
C GLU A 314 12.49 -1.61 6.88
N GLU A 315 12.61 -0.90 5.75
CA GLU A 315 12.82 -1.51 4.43
C GLU A 315 14.31 -1.57 4.01
N GLY A 316 15.23 -0.93 4.75
CA GLY A 316 16.65 -0.87 4.41
C GLY A 316 17.53 -0.58 5.62
N ASP A 317 18.67 0.09 5.42
CA ASP A 317 19.59 0.48 6.49
C ASP A 317 19.08 1.75 7.21
N ALA A 318 18.48 1.56 8.37
CA ALA A 318 17.87 2.63 9.16
C ALA A 318 18.90 3.66 9.66
N ASP A 319 20.14 3.26 9.94
CA ASP A 319 21.18 4.19 10.39
C ASP A 319 21.66 5.07 9.23
N GLN A 320 21.83 4.48 8.04
CA GLN A 320 22.18 5.22 6.84
C GLN A 320 21.05 6.18 6.43
N MET A 321 19.78 5.73 6.47
CA MET A 321 18.62 6.57 6.19
C MET A 321 18.55 7.77 7.14
N LEU A 322 18.74 7.54 8.44
CA LEU A 322 18.73 8.62 9.44
C LEU A 322 19.90 9.60 9.23
N ALA A 323 21.09 9.08 8.90
CA ALA A 323 22.26 9.93 8.59
C ALA A 323 21.99 10.85 7.38
N GLU A 324 21.32 10.34 6.35
CA GLU A 324 20.95 11.12 5.17
C GLU A 324 19.88 12.19 5.50
N LEU A 325 18.86 11.85 6.31
CA LEU A 325 17.89 12.85 6.79
C LEU A 325 18.61 13.97 7.58
N VAL A 326 19.55 13.61 8.45
CA VAL A 326 20.36 14.60 9.21
C VAL A 326 21.23 15.44 8.26
N ARG A 327 21.81 14.83 7.25
CA ARG A 327 22.66 15.52 6.28
C ARG A 327 21.89 16.60 5.51
N VAL A 328 20.72 16.27 4.98
CA VAL A 328 19.96 17.20 4.12
C VAL A 328 19.20 18.28 4.90
N VAL A 329 18.88 18.04 6.17
CA VAL A 329 18.23 19.04 7.03
C VAL A 329 19.25 20.08 7.48
N ARG A 330 18.90 21.37 7.38
CA ARG A 330 19.75 22.47 7.84
C ARG A 330 19.87 22.53 9.38
N PRO A 331 20.91 23.14 9.93
CA PRO A 331 20.98 23.42 11.37
C PRO A 331 19.72 24.14 11.88
N GLY A 332 19.16 23.69 12.98
CA GLY A 332 17.88 24.15 13.52
C GLY A 332 16.64 23.56 12.86
N GLY A 333 16.78 22.78 11.79
CA GLY A 333 15.69 22.09 11.12
C GLY A 333 15.22 20.84 11.90
N ARG A 334 14.08 20.30 11.53
CA ARG A 334 13.41 19.22 12.28
C ARG A 334 13.35 17.94 11.45
N ILE A 335 13.47 16.81 12.14
CA ILE A 335 13.36 15.45 11.57
C ILE A 335 12.26 14.72 12.33
N ALA A 336 11.35 14.07 11.60
CA ALA A 336 10.34 13.22 12.20
C ALA A 336 10.26 11.87 11.50
N VAL A 337 10.16 10.81 12.29
CA VAL A 337 10.10 9.44 11.82
C VAL A 337 8.98 8.68 12.52
N ILE A 338 8.25 7.89 11.74
CA ILE A 338 7.31 6.87 12.22
C ILE A 338 7.80 5.53 11.72
N VAL A 339 7.95 4.55 12.61
CA VAL A 339 8.19 3.15 12.25
C VAL A 339 7.08 2.26 12.82
N ARG A 340 6.76 1.17 12.13
CA ARG A 340 5.92 0.11 12.67
C ARG A 340 6.61 -0.52 13.88
N SER A 341 5.83 -1.04 14.81
CA SER A 341 6.41 -1.70 15.99
C SER A 341 6.34 -3.22 15.88
N ARG A 342 7.48 -3.87 16.16
CA ARG A 342 7.60 -5.32 16.31
C ARG A 342 7.80 -5.74 17.78
N ASP A 343 7.95 -4.79 18.69
CA ASP A 343 8.20 -4.97 20.11
C ASP A 343 7.01 -4.59 21.00
N LEU A 344 6.03 -3.85 20.46
CA LEU A 344 4.75 -3.61 21.13
C LEU A 344 3.76 -4.73 20.84
N PRO A 345 2.89 -5.09 21.81
CA PRO A 345 1.82 -6.05 21.56
C PRO A 345 0.82 -5.50 20.53
N SER A 346 0.26 -6.39 19.70
CA SER A 346 -0.99 -6.13 19.02
C SER A 346 -2.17 -6.41 19.96
N TRP A 347 -3.33 -5.85 19.67
CA TRP A 347 -4.52 -6.06 20.50
C TRP A 347 -5.76 -6.14 19.63
N ALA A 348 -6.51 -7.23 19.79
CA ALA A 348 -7.81 -7.40 19.17
C ALA A 348 -8.92 -7.22 20.21
N ASN A 349 -9.89 -6.33 19.92
CA ASN A 349 -11.04 -6.12 20.80
C ASN A 349 -12.10 -7.23 20.61
N LEU A 350 -11.78 -8.43 21.07
CA LEU A 350 -12.62 -9.62 20.96
C LEU A 350 -12.81 -10.28 22.31
N PRO A 351 -14.00 -10.83 22.60
CA PRO A 351 -14.28 -11.62 23.81
C PRO A 351 -13.78 -13.06 23.65
N ILE A 352 -12.47 -13.24 23.57
CA ILE A 352 -11.79 -14.53 23.42
C ILE A 352 -11.20 -15.02 24.76
N SER A 353 -10.92 -16.34 24.84
CA SER A 353 -10.29 -16.96 26.01
C SER A 353 -8.93 -16.33 26.34
N SER A 354 -8.51 -16.39 27.61
CA SER A 354 -7.22 -15.84 28.05
C SER A 354 -6.05 -16.52 27.37
N SER A 355 -6.14 -17.82 27.06
CA SER A 355 -5.12 -18.56 26.33
C SER A 355 -4.95 -18.06 24.90
N LEU A 356 -6.03 -17.87 24.18
CA LEU A 356 -6.02 -17.33 22.82
C LEU A 356 -5.55 -15.88 22.82
N ARG A 357 -5.98 -15.07 23.79
CA ARG A 357 -5.54 -13.68 23.96
C ARG A 357 -4.03 -13.59 24.10
N THR A 358 -3.42 -14.36 24.99
CA THR A 358 -1.95 -14.40 25.18
C THR A 358 -1.21 -14.72 23.88
N LYS A 359 -1.81 -15.56 23.03
CA LYS A 359 -1.21 -15.96 21.76
C LYS A 359 -1.32 -14.85 20.70
N VAL A 360 -2.45 -14.15 20.61
CA VAL A 360 -2.72 -13.16 19.57
C VAL A 360 -2.24 -11.75 19.90
N ASP A 361 -2.12 -11.41 21.17
CA ASP A 361 -1.59 -10.10 21.60
C ASP A 361 -0.04 -10.08 21.62
N ARG A 362 0.60 -11.15 21.17
CA ARG A 362 2.07 -11.29 21.15
C ARG A 362 2.72 -10.26 20.22
N PRO A 363 3.79 -9.57 20.67
CA PRO A 363 4.56 -8.66 19.81
C PRO A 363 5.04 -9.33 18.52
N GLY A 364 5.04 -8.59 17.44
CA GLY A 364 5.54 -9.03 16.14
C GLY A 364 4.71 -10.09 15.42
N LEU A 365 3.51 -10.43 15.92
CA LEU A 365 2.63 -11.42 15.29
C LEU A 365 2.13 -10.96 13.93
N ILE A 366 1.77 -9.70 13.80
CA ILE A 366 1.23 -9.11 12.57
C ILE A 366 2.16 -8.02 12.03
N GLY A 367 2.04 -7.76 10.74
CA GLY A 367 2.82 -6.76 10.03
C GLY A 367 3.77 -7.35 8.99
N ALA A 368 4.41 -6.50 8.21
CA ALA A 368 5.39 -6.89 7.19
C ALA A 368 6.75 -7.26 7.81
N GLY A 369 7.59 -7.91 7.02
CA GLY A 369 8.99 -8.15 7.38
C GLY A 369 9.76 -6.84 7.61
N VAL A 370 10.94 -6.97 8.22
CA VAL A 370 11.87 -5.87 8.47
C VAL A 370 13.23 -6.27 7.90
N ALA A 371 13.89 -5.38 7.18
CA ALA A 371 15.24 -5.60 6.68
C ALA A 371 16.24 -5.85 7.82
N ALA A 372 17.33 -6.55 7.54
CA ALA A 372 18.33 -6.92 8.56
C ALA A 372 18.90 -5.71 9.33
N ALA A 373 19.10 -4.57 8.65
CA ALA A 373 19.54 -3.31 9.24
C ALA A 373 18.38 -2.32 9.46
N GLY A 374 17.12 -2.76 9.28
CA GLY A 374 15.93 -1.92 9.41
C GLY A 374 15.58 -1.62 10.88
N CYS A 375 14.73 -0.63 11.05
CA CYS A 375 14.22 -0.24 12.35
C CYS A 375 12.68 -0.38 12.41
N ALA A 376 12.19 -1.22 13.31
CA ALA A 376 10.76 -1.41 13.59
C ALA A 376 10.51 -1.63 15.08
N ASP A 377 11.22 -0.92 15.93
CA ASP A 377 11.17 -1.06 17.38
C ASP A 377 11.62 0.22 18.10
N ALA A 378 11.65 0.19 19.43
CA ALA A 378 12.10 1.29 20.29
C ALA A 378 13.57 1.67 20.08
N SER A 379 14.36 0.93 19.28
CA SER A 379 15.73 1.34 18.92
C SER A 379 15.76 2.66 18.16
N LEU A 380 14.64 3.07 17.53
CA LEU A 380 14.46 4.38 16.90
C LEU A 380 14.90 5.52 17.85
N TYR A 381 14.54 5.45 19.12
CA TYR A 381 14.83 6.50 20.08
C TYR A 381 16.33 6.66 20.36
N ARG A 382 17.05 5.53 20.46
CA ARG A 382 18.51 5.53 20.63
C ARG A 382 19.21 6.03 19.37
N ARG A 383 18.68 5.71 18.18
CA ARG A 383 19.22 6.18 16.90
C ARG A 383 19.13 7.70 16.79
N PHE A 384 18.00 8.30 17.17
CA PHE A 384 17.83 9.75 17.21
C PHE A 384 18.83 10.42 18.15
N HIS A 385 19.04 9.85 19.33
CA HIS A 385 20.04 10.33 20.30
C HIS A 385 21.46 10.18 19.75
N ALA A 386 21.81 9.04 19.17
CA ALA A 386 23.14 8.76 18.61
C ALA A 386 23.44 9.66 17.39
N ALA A 387 22.44 10.06 16.63
CA ALA A 387 22.56 11.02 15.52
C ALA A 387 22.79 12.47 15.99
N GLY A 388 22.88 12.73 17.30
CA GLY A 388 23.14 14.05 17.87
C GLY A 388 21.96 15.01 17.79
N LEU A 389 20.74 14.52 17.54
CA LEU A 389 19.54 15.34 17.52
C LEU A 389 19.18 15.81 18.94
N THR A 390 18.62 16.98 19.04
CA THR A 390 18.21 17.65 20.29
C THR A 390 16.70 17.87 20.35
N GLY A 391 16.16 18.25 21.51
CA GLY A 391 14.73 18.48 21.68
C GLY A 391 13.88 17.24 21.36
N LEU A 392 14.42 16.04 21.68
CA LEU A 392 13.80 14.78 21.31
C LEU A 392 12.43 14.60 21.97
N ARG A 393 11.45 14.24 21.14
CA ARG A 393 10.13 13.77 21.54
C ARG A 393 9.94 12.38 20.97
N CYS A 394 9.93 11.38 21.83
CA CYS A 394 9.87 9.96 21.48
C CYS A 394 8.68 9.31 22.18
N PHE A 395 7.78 8.73 21.41
CA PHE A 395 6.54 8.17 21.97
C PHE A 395 5.97 7.05 21.08
N PRO A 396 5.42 5.98 21.69
CA PRO A 396 4.67 4.98 20.98
C PRO A 396 3.22 5.42 20.78
N GLN A 397 2.58 4.93 19.69
CA GLN A 397 1.14 5.08 19.46
C GLN A 397 0.52 3.77 18.95
N LEU A 398 -0.75 3.55 19.29
CA LEU A 398 -1.55 2.45 18.75
C LEU A 398 -2.48 2.96 17.64
N VAL A 399 -2.59 2.19 16.59
CA VAL A 399 -3.52 2.40 15.49
C VAL A 399 -4.57 1.29 15.53
N ALA A 400 -5.82 1.64 15.79
CA ALA A 400 -6.94 0.72 15.74
C ALA A 400 -7.51 0.69 14.33
N MET A 401 -7.48 -0.47 13.68
CA MET A 401 -8.07 -0.71 12.37
C MET A 401 -9.36 -1.51 12.51
N THR A 402 -10.36 -1.15 11.72
CA THR A 402 -11.68 -1.78 11.73
C THR A 402 -11.92 -2.58 10.46
N PRO A 403 -12.91 -3.49 10.42
CA PRO A 403 -13.27 -4.22 9.20
C PRO A 403 -13.63 -3.34 8.00
N THR A 404 -13.97 -2.08 8.21
CA THR A 404 -14.26 -1.12 7.13
C THR A 404 -13.00 -0.67 6.38
N GLU A 405 -11.80 -0.88 6.96
CA GLU A 405 -10.49 -0.62 6.36
C GLU A 405 -9.95 -1.88 5.65
N VAL A 406 -10.75 -2.45 4.78
CA VAL A 406 -10.78 -3.83 4.28
C VAL A 406 -9.42 -4.45 3.98
N SER A 407 -8.51 -3.76 3.25
CA SER A 407 -7.29 -4.40 2.76
C SER A 407 -6.28 -4.72 3.88
N VAL A 408 -5.93 -3.74 4.70
CA VAL A 408 -4.92 -3.92 5.78
C VAL A 408 -5.50 -4.76 6.92
N PHE A 409 -6.76 -4.53 7.27
CA PHE A 409 -7.46 -5.30 8.30
C PHE A 409 -7.53 -6.79 7.94
N THR A 410 -7.89 -7.12 6.70
CA THR A 410 -7.95 -8.51 6.21
C THR A 410 -6.58 -9.19 6.27
N ILE A 411 -5.51 -8.49 5.87
CA ILE A 411 -4.14 -9.02 5.95
C ILE A 411 -3.78 -9.37 7.39
N PHE A 412 -4.05 -8.49 8.34
CA PHE A 412 -3.74 -8.74 9.75
C PHE A 412 -4.56 -9.87 10.34
N GLN A 413 -5.85 -9.93 10.02
CA GLN A 413 -6.69 -11.05 10.43
C GLN A 413 -6.21 -12.39 9.87
N GLN A 414 -5.77 -12.43 8.61
CA GLN A 414 -5.20 -13.64 8.00
C GLN A 414 -3.88 -14.05 8.68
N GLN A 415 -3.01 -13.09 9.00
CA GLN A 415 -1.75 -13.38 9.71
C GLN A 415 -2.01 -13.96 11.10
N ILE A 416 -2.98 -13.45 11.83
CA ILE A 416 -3.41 -14.02 13.11
C ILE A 416 -3.93 -15.45 12.89
N LEU A 417 -4.91 -15.64 12.00
CA LEU A 417 -5.52 -16.94 11.74
C LEU A 417 -4.50 -18.00 11.30
N ALA A 418 -3.47 -17.63 10.56
CA ALA A 418 -2.42 -18.54 10.12
C ALA A 418 -1.59 -19.14 11.29
N THR A 419 -1.62 -18.54 12.48
CA THR A 419 -0.91 -19.03 13.67
C THR A 419 -1.77 -19.87 14.61
N LEU A 420 -3.07 -19.98 14.33
CA LEU A 420 -4.06 -20.62 15.19
C LEU A 420 -4.30 -22.06 14.78
N THR A 421 -4.62 -22.91 15.77
CA THR A 421 -5.21 -24.24 15.52
C THR A 421 -6.62 -24.11 14.95
N ALA A 422 -7.20 -25.18 14.44
CA ALA A 422 -8.56 -25.17 13.91
C ALA A 422 -9.60 -24.75 14.96
N GLU A 423 -9.43 -25.20 16.22
CA GLU A 423 -10.31 -24.87 17.35
C GLU A 423 -10.18 -23.38 17.73
N GLU A 424 -8.95 -22.89 17.90
CA GLU A 424 -8.66 -21.48 18.19
C GLU A 424 -9.18 -20.55 17.06
N ALA A 425 -9.03 -20.97 15.80
CA ALA A 425 -9.55 -20.22 14.66
C ALA A 425 -11.10 -20.19 14.62
N ALA A 426 -11.77 -21.27 15.09
CA ALA A 426 -13.23 -21.28 15.23
C ALA A 426 -13.68 -20.33 16.34
N GLU A 427 -13.01 -20.33 17.50
CA GLU A 427 -13.25 -19.36 18.58
C GLU A 427 -13.08 -17.92 18.09
N TRP A 428 -11.94 -17.63 17.42
CA TRP A 428 -11.68 -16.31 16.85
C TRP A 428 -12.77 -15.86 15.90
N ARG A 429 -13.14 -16.68 14.90
CA ARG A 429 -14.17 -16.33 13.91
C ARG A 429 -15.54 -16.08 14.55
N SER A 430 -15.91 -16.87 15.56
CA SER A 430 -17.17 -16.69 16.28
C SER A 430 -17.18 -15.35 17.04
N ALA A 431 -16.10 -15.04 17.78
CA ALA A 431 -15.98 -13.79 18.50
C ALA A 431 -15.91 -12.58 17.55
N ALA A 432 -15.20 -12.71 16.42
CA ALA A 432 -15.12 -11.69 15.39
C ALA A 432 -16.49 -11.37 14.79
N ALA A 433 -17.25 -12.39 14.36
CA ALA A 433 -18.59 -12.21 13.81
C ALA A 433 -19.54 -11.52 14.81
N GLN A 434 -19.46 -11.87 16.09
CA GLN A 434 -20.24 -11.20 17.14
C GLN A 434 -19.85 -9.73 17.31
N ALA A 435 -18.54 -9.43 17.36
CA ALA A 435 -18.03 -8.08 17.51
C ALA A 435 -18.32 -7.21 16.28
N GLU A 436 -18.25 -7.78 15.06
CA GLU A 436 -18.65 -7.10 13.82
C GLU A 436 -20.12 -6.73 13.83
N ALA A 437 -21.01 -7.66 14.22
CA ALA A 437 -22.46 -7.41 14.32
C ALA A 437 -22.78 -6.28 15.32
N MET A 438 -21.94 -6.10 16.35
CA MET A 438 -22.07 -5.03 17.33
C MET A 438 -21.32 -3.73 16.93
N GLY A 439 -20.55 -3.75 15.83
CA GLY A 439 -19.72 -2.61 15.42
C GLY A 439 -18.54 -2.31 16.37
N THR A 440 -18.07 -3.32 17.12
CA THR A 440 -17.01 -3.15 18.14
C THR A 440 -15.69 -3.82 17.77
N PHE A 441 -15.62 -4.52 16.65
CA PHE A 441 -14.41 -5.22 16.24
C PHE A 441 -13.34 -4.25 15.73
N PHE A 442 -12.15 -4.34 16.28
CA PHE A 442 -10.95 -3.73 15.73
C PHE A 442 -9.70 -4.53 16.12
N ILE A 443 -8.62 -4.34 15.35
CA ILE A 443 -7.28 -4.81 15.63
C ILE A 443 -6.38 -3.59 15.77
N ALA A 444 -5.66 -3.45 16.88
CA ALA A 444 -4.73 -2.36 17.11
C ALA A 444 -3.28 -2.83 16.96
N THR A 445 -2.45 -2.01 16.31
CA THR A 445 -1.00 -2.23 16.13
C THR A 445 -0.19 -1.03 16.60
N GLY A 446 1.04 -1.29 17.05
CA GLY A 446 1.92 -0.25 17.55
C GLY A 446 2.75 0.44 16.46
N HIS A 447 3.06 1.70 16.70
CA HIS A 447 4.04 2.48 15.96
C HIS A 447 4.93 3.22 16.95
N HIS A 448 6.24 3.35 16.65
CA HIS A 448 7.13 4.25 17.35
C HIS A 448 7.29 5.53 16.55
N CYS A 449 7.17 6.66 17.25
CA CYS A 449 7.27 7.99 16.69
C CYS A 449 8.42 8.76 17.35
N ALA A 450 9.20 9.46 16.56
CA ALA A 450 10.28 10.30 17.05
C ALA A 450 10.31 11.62 16.27
N VAL A 451 10.50 12.72 16.99
CA VAL A 451 10.78 14.06 16.45
C VAL A 451 12.00 14.62 17.14
N GLY A 452 12.91 15.21 16.36
CA GLY A 452 14.13 15.82 16.87
C GLY A 452 14.56 17.02 16.02
N THR A 453 15.44 17.84 16.55
CA THR A 453 15.98 19.03 15.90
C THR A 453 17.48 18.83 15.66
N LYS A 454 17.97 19.13 14.44
CA LYS A 454 19.40 19.19 14.16
C LYS A 454 19.99 20.40 14.90
N PRO A 455 21.03 20.22 15.76
CA PRO A 455 21.58 21.34 16.51
C PRO A 455 22.12 22.43 15.59
N CYS A 456 21.96 23.68 15.96
CA CYS A 456 22.68 24.78 15.36
C CYS A 456 24.16 24.57 15.73
N GLY A 457 25.03 24.45 14.74
CA GLY A 457 26.48 24.38 15.01
C GLY A 457 26.87 25.51 15.96
N GLU A 458 27.57 25.23 17.03
CA GLU A 458 28.20 26.27 17.84
C GLU A 458 29.12 27.06 16.92
N HIS A 459 28.75 28.30 16.62
CA HIS A 459 29.75 29.26 16.19
C HIS A 459 30.79 29.30 17.32
N SER A 460 31.94 28.66 17.12
CA SER A 460 33.12 28.84 17.96
C SER A 460 33.34 30.37 18.08
N ARG A 461 32.81 30.95 19.15
CA ARG A 461 33.29 32.24 19.60
C ARG A 461 34.70 32.00 20.07
N VAL A 462 35.66 32.12 19.14
CA VAL A 462 37.02 32.34 19.50
C VAL A 462 37.06 33.73 20.12
N SER A 463 37.12 33.72 21.46
CA SER A 463 37.48 34.89 22.26
C SER A 463 39.00 35.07 22.30
#